data_d53906e1c01be03765e025e8e50753d8
#
_entry.id   d53906e1c01be03765e025e8e50753d8
#
_cell.length_a   1.000
_cell.length_b   1.000
_cell.length_c   1.000
_cell.angle_alpha   90.00
_cell.angle_beta   90.00
_cell.angle_gamma   90.00
#
_symmetry.space_group_name_H-M   'P 1'
#
loop_
_entity.id
_entity.type
_entity.pdbx_description
1 polymer ?
#
loop_
_entity_poly.entity_id
_entity_poly.type
_entity_poly.pdbx_seq_one_letter_code
_entity_poly.pdbx_strand_id
1 'polypeptide(L)'
;MGAAALGTLRNAYDRTGGAGDGPDNSRENTGDAYVFFGRADRPAHVDLRTDAEILTIYGADGGGSSPDRMGEEIVSADINGDGFDDLMLGAYRADGPDNSRPDAGDTYVVYGAADLRGQVLDMAQPPAGTTIIYGATNRAISGDALAAGDIHGDGFDDLFIGVPGDRGPLDRPASGGIVVIAGAPELPGVIDLAAPSVPVVWIQAPDPADFSAYWAAAGDMDGDGYVDVMPNGMAGDGPDNDRNNAGEAHVVSGRLIADILGGAVTAISSTESIPQRAALWQNYPNPFNGQTRIRYEIARYSQVELAIYTLLGQRIATLWQGKQGVGVHTAYWDGRSDAGTRVASGAYVYRLSSDEGEQAKTLVLLK
;
A
#
# COMPACT_ATOMS: atom_id res chain seq x y z
N MET A 1 29.90 10.37 -8.12
CA MET A 1 30.46 9.26 -7.32
C MET A 1 29.30 8.32 -7.15
N GLY A 2 29.39 7.08 -7.65
CA GLY A 2 28.23 6.18 -7.69
C GLY A 2 27.79 5.77 -6.29
N ALA A 3 26.48 5.74 -6.10
CA ALA A 3 25.84 5.17 -4.92
C ALA A 3 26.43 3.78 -4.66
N ALA A 4 26.89 3.54 -3.44
CA ALA A 4 27.28 2.20 -3.01
C ALA A 4 25.98 1.38 -2.90
N ALA A 5 25.81 0.40 -3.77
CA ALA A 5 24.67 -0.52 -3.65
C ALA A 5 24.73 -1.20 -2.29
N LEU A 6 23.76 -0.95 -1.45
CA LEU A 6 23.55 -1.70 -0.21
C LEU A 6 23.19 -3.14 -0.59
N GLY A 7 24.02 -4.09 -0.20
CA GLY A 7 23.67 -5.51 -0.25
C GLY A 7 23.14 -5.91 1.11
N THR A 8 21.82 -5.91 1.29
CA THR A 8 21.19 -6.40 2.51
C THR A 8 21.15 -7.91 2.50
N LEU A 9 21.64 -8.55 3.55
CA LEU A 9 21.45 -9.98 3.79
C LEU A 9 20.31 -10.14 4.81
N ARG A 10 19.29 -10.87 4.41
CA ARG A 10 18.18 -11.26 5.29
C ARG A 10 18.67 -12.11 6.45
N ASN A 11 17.93 -12.05 7.51
CA ASN A 11 17.97 -12.79 8.75
C ASN A 11 18.83 -14.07 8.72
N ALA A 12 19.85 -14.15 9.53
CA ALA A 12 20.54 -15.41 9.79
C ALA A 12 19.69 -16.26 10.74
N TYR A 13 18.75 -17.05 10.17
CA TYR A 13 18.18 -18.16 10.93
C TYR A 13 19.33 -19.09 11.31
N ASP A 14 19.57 -19.25 12.60
CA ASP A 14 20.41 -20.31 13.05
C ASP A 14 19.74 -21.66 12.70
N ARG A 15 20.56 -22.73 12.57
CA ARG A 15 20.08 -24.09 12.26
C ARG A 15 19.14 -24.68 13.31
N THR A 16 18.92 -24.02 14.43
CA THR A 16 17.99 -24.41 15.50
C THR A 16 16.62 -23.80 15.29
N GLY A 17 16.42 -22.94 14.25
CA GLY A 17 15.11 -22.36 13.89
C GLY A 17 14.76 -21.11 14.67
N GLY A 18 15.73 -20.46 15.33
CA GLY A 18 15.58 -19.16 15.97
C GLY A 18 15.98 -18.00 15.06
N ALA A 19 15.40 -16.82 15.27
CA ALA A 19 15.97 -15.56 14.83
C ALA A 19 17.28 -15.30 15.59
N GLY A 20 18.11 -14.32 15.15
CA GLY A 20 19.32 -13.95 15.88
C GLY A 20 19.02 -13.62 17.36
N ASP A 21 20.00 -13.87 18.21
CA ASP A 21 19.83 -13.84 19.67
C ASP A 21 20.42 -12.57 20.33
N GLY A 22 20.67 -11.52 19.55
CA GLY A 22 21.21 -10.26 20.06
C GLY A 22 22.69 -10.35 20.47
N PRO A 23 23.22 -9.32 21.16
CA PRO A 23 24.61 -9.28 21.52
C PRO A 23 24.96 -10.45 22.47
N ASP A 24 26.03 -11.19 22.13
CA ASP A 24 26.53 -12.35 22.88
C ASP A 24 25.46 -13.44 23.11
N ASN A 25 24.46 -13.56 22.21
CA ASN A 25 23.30 -14.45 22.33
C ASN A 25 22.53 -14.29 23.66
N SER A 26 22.43 -13.05 24.12
CA SER A 26 21.80 -12.74 25.43
C SER A 26 20.31 -12.46 25.35
N ARG A 27 19.75 -12.28 24.14
CA ARG A 27 18.34 -11.99 23.88
C ARG A 27 17.79 -12.98 22.86
N GLU A 28 17.25 -14.09 23.32
CA GLU A 28 16.79 -15.20 22.47
C GLU A 28 15.71 -14.75 21.46
N ASN A 29 15.96 -14.99 20.19
CA ASN A 29 15.05 -14.69 19.06
C ASN A 29 14.67 -13.21 18.88
N THR A 30 15.49 -12.27 19.34
CA THR A 30 15.25 -10.84 19.13
C THR A 30 15.32 -10.42 17.65
N GLY A 31 16.10 -11.16 16.87
CA GLY A 31 16.41 -10.86 15.47
C GLY A 31 17.65 -10.00 15.34
N ASP A 32 18.50 -10.36 14.38
CA ASP A 32 19.70 -9.62 14.02
C ASP A 32 19.67 -9.29 12.52
N ALA A 33 20.10 -8.09 12.18
CA ALA A 33 20.28 -7.68 10.79
C ALA A 33 21.74 -7.37 10.50
N TYR A 34 22.19 -7.72 9.30
CA TYR A 34 23.56 -7.50 8.85
C TYR A 34 23.56 -6.75 7.53
N VAL A 35 24.35 -5.68 7.43
CA VAL A 35 24.52 -4.92 6.21
C VAL A 35 25.94 -5.13 5.66
N PHE A 36 26.01 -5.70 4.47
CA PHE A 36 27.23 -5.82 3.72
C PHE A 36 27.32 -4.70 2.68
N PHE A 37 28.26 -3.80 2.84
CA PHE A 37 28.44 -2.68 1.93
C PHE A 37 29.15 -3.13 0.64
N GLY A 38 28.63 -2.68 -0.50
CA GLY A 38 29.26 -2.91 -1.79
C GLY A 38 30.70 -2.40 -1.83
N ARG A 39 31.63 -3.21 -2.34
CA ARG A 39 33.04 -2.84 -2.52
C ARG A 39 33.62 -3.42 -3.81
N ALA A 40 34.68 -2.78 -4.34
CA ALA A 40 35.28 -3.16 -5.60
C ALA A 40 35.99 -4.52 -5.52
N ASP A 41 36.58 -4.83 -4.36
CA ASP A 41 37.30 -6.07 -4.05
C ASP A 41 36.37 -7.11 -3.40
N ARG A 42 35.38 -7.58 -4.15
CA ARG A 42 34.37 -8.52 -3.65
C ARG A 42 35.01 -9.85 -3.22
N PRO A 43 35.00 -10.20 -1.93
CA PRO A 43 35.46 -11.52 -1.50
C PRO A 43 34.48 -12.60 -1.99
N ALA A 44 34.99 -13.80 -2.26
CA ALA A 44 34.15 -14.95 -2.62
C ALA A 44 33.31 -15.45 -1.44
N HIS A 45 33.73 -15.13 -0.21
CA HIS A 45 33.05 -15.48 1.03
C HIS A 45 33.08 -14.29 1.99
N VAL A 46 31.98 -14.05 2.68
CA VAL A 46 31.85 -13.09 3.78
C VAL A 46 31.43 -13.87 5.01
N ASP A 47 32.23 -13.79 6.07
CA ASP A 47 31.85 -14.35 7.37
C ASP A 47 31.30 -13.22 8.23
N LEU A 48 29.99 -13.24 8.45
CA LEU A 48 29.27 -12.20 9.22
C LEU A 48 29.79 -12.01 10.65
N ARG A 49 30.52 -13.02 11.18
CA ARG A 49 31.10 -12.96 12.52
C ARG A 49 32.44 -12.20 12.55
N THR A 50 33.20 -12.28 11.48
CA THR A 50 34.62 -11.85 11.49
C THR A 50 34.93 -10.72 10.52
N ASP A 51 34.02 -10.39 9.59
CA ASP A 51 34.24 -9.27 8.68
C ASP A 51 34.00 -7.95 9.41
N ALA A 52 35.06 -7.20 9.62
CA ALA A 52 35.08 -5.96 10.39
C ALA A 52 34.36 -4.77 9.70
N GLU A 53 33.93 -4.94 8.45
CA GLU A 53 33.22 -3.90 7.69
C GLU A 53 31.71 -4.07 7.65
N ILE A 54 31.18 -5.12 8.30
CA ILE A 54 29.75 -5.36 8.37
C ILE A 54 29.12 -4.45 9.44
N LEU A 55 28.03 -3.76 9.08
CA LEU A 55 27.15 -3.17 10.08
C LEU A 55 26.30 -4.28 10.67
N THR A 56 26.33 -4.44 11.97
CA THR A 56 25.46 -5.39 12.69
C THR A 56 24.40 -4.62 13.47
N ILE A 57 23.16 -5.02 13.37
CA ILE A 57 22.03 -4.39 14.07
C ILE A 57 21.31 -5.47 14.87
N TYR A 58 21.28 -5.31 16.19
CA TYR A 58 20.60 -6.21 17.11
C TYR A 58 19.19 -5.70 17.42
N GLY A 59 18.19 -6.60 17.40
CA GLY A 59 16.82 -6.29 17.80
C GLY A 59 16.69 -5.89 19.26
N ALA A 60 15.57 -5.26 19.62
CA ALA A 60 15.36 -4.65 20.91
C ALA A 60 15.08 -5.69 22.00
N ASP A 61 14.06 -6.51 21.81
CA ASP A 61 13.55 -7.41 22.84
C ASP A 61 13.55 -8.87 22.38
N GLY A 62 14.00 -9.74 23.26
CA GLY A 62 14.09 -11.17 22.97
C GLY A 62 13.68 -12.01 24.17
N GLY A 63 13.45 -13.30 23.93
CA GLY A 63 13.01 -14.24 24.97
C GLY A 63 11.52 -14.15 25.24
N GLY A 64 11.06 -14.87 26.27
CA GLY A 64 9.63 -14.93 26.60
C GLY A 64 8.78 -15.67 25.59
N SER A 65 7.47 -15.35 25.55
CA SER A 65 6.50 -16.01 24.70
C SER A 65 6.36 -15.39 23.30
N SER A 66 6.85 -14.16 23.09
CA SER A 66 6.73 -13.41 21.86
C SER A 66 7.96 -12.53 21.65
N PRO A 67 9.10 -13.09 21.19
CA PRO A 67 10.27 -12.31 20.85
C PRO A 67 10.02 -11.48 19.59
N ASP A 68 10.66 -10.29 19.46
CA ASP A 68 10.39 -9.29 18.45
C ASP A 68 10.64 -9.74 17.00
N ARG A 69 11.65 -10.59 16.78
CA ARG A 69 12.04 -11.12 15.47
C ARG A 69 12.33 -10.03 14.44
N MET A 70 13.11 -9.02 14.83
CA MET A 70 13.54 -7.96 13.92
C MET A 70 14.29 -8.51 12.72
N GLY A 71 14.12 -7.89 11.55
CA GLY A 71 14.86 -8.18 10.33
C GLY A 71 14.28 -9.28 9.47
N GLU A 72 13.06 -9.78 9.72
CA GLU A 72 12.38 -10.69 8.80
C GLU A 72 12.11 -10.00 7.47
N GLU A 73 11.69 -8.74 7.50
CA GLU A 73 11.65 -7.85 6.35
C GLU A 73 12.61 -6.68 6.55
N ILE A 74 13.41 -6.40 5.51
CA ILE A 74 14.38 -5.30 5.46
C ILE A 74 14.28 -4.65 4.09
N VAL A 75 14.13 -3.33 4.08
CA VAL A 75 14.09 -2.50 2.86
C VAL A 75 15.10 -1.37 3.00
N SER A 76 15.72 -0.98 1.90
CA SER A 76 16.55 0.22 1.82
C SER A 76 15.97 1.24 0.87
N ALA A 77 16.01 2.52 1.24
CA ALA A 77 15.47 3.64 0.49
C ALA A 77 16.03 4.96 1.06
N ASP A 78 16.11 6.00 0.25
CA ASP A 78 16.54 7.34 0.67
C ASP A 78 15.34 8.13 1.23
N ILE A 79 14.97 7.81 2.48
CA ILE A 79 13.75 8.33 3.14
C ILE A 79 13.89 9.81 3.49
N ASN A 80 15.14 10.27 3.77
CA ASN A 80 15.41 11.63 4.20
C ASN A 80 16.01 12.52 3.09
N GLY A 81 16.26 11.97 1.89
CA GLY A 81 16.76 12.70 0.72
C GLY A 81 18.22 13.17 0.84
N ASP A 82 19.02 12.53 1.69
CA ASP A 82 20.42 12.91 1.91
C ASP A 82 21.42 12.23 0.95
N GLY A 83 20.93 11.30 0.13
CA GLY A 83 21.69 10.55 -0.88
C GLY A 83 22.35 9.29 -0.34
N PHE A 84 22.07 8.90 0.89
CA PHE A 84 22.35 7.56 1.43
C PHE A 84 21.05 6.79 1.54
N ASP A 85 21.07 5.50 1.21
CA ASP A 85 19.91 4.65 1.50
C ASP A 85 19.79 4.42 3.01
N ASP A 86 18.61 4.62 3.56
CA ASP A 86 18.23 4.31 4.94
C ASP A 86 17.72 2.87 5.02
N LEU A 87 17.68 2.29 6.21
CA LEU A 87 17.19 0.94 6.44
C LEU A 87 15.87 0.97 7.19
N MET A 88 14.86 0.32 6.63
CA MET A 88 13.65 -0.06 7.34
C MET A 88 13.79 -1.51 7.82
N LEU A 89 13.60 -1.75 9.10
CA LEU A 89 13.73 -3.06 9.75
C LEU A 89 12.42 -3.39 10.45
N GLY A 90 11.72 -4.42 9.99
CA GLY A 90 10.49 -4.88 10.62
C GLY A 90 10.76 -5.80 11.80
N ALA A 91 10.11 -5.55 12.93
CA ALA A 91 10.05 -6.39 14.12
C ALA A 91 8.59 -6.74 14.39
N TYR A 92 8.02 -7.57 13.53
CA TYR A 92 6.58 -7.77 13.40
C TYR A 92 5.88 -8.37 14.63
N ARG A 93 6.65 -8.89 15.59
CA ARG A 93 6.13 -9.42 16.86
C ARG A 93 6.44 -8.54 18.05
N ALA A 94 7.07 -7.39 17.85
CA ALA A 94 7.32 -6.44 18.92
C ALA A 94 6.00 -5.98 19.57
N ASP A 95 6.10 -5.64 20.84
CA ASP A 95 4.94 -5.40 21.69
C ASP A 95 4.61 -3.89 21.83
N GLY A 96 5.11 -3.05 20.92
CA GLY A 96 4.84 -1.62 20.89
C GLY A 96 5.45 -0.84 22.07
N PRO A 97 4.98 0.39 22.33
CA PRO A 97 5.59 1.22 23.36
C PRO A 97 5.47 0.59 24.75
N ASP A 98 6.60 0.51 25.47
CA ASP A 98 6.69 -0.09 26.82
C ASP A 98 6.15 -1.54 26.90
N ASN A 99 6.22 -2.29 25.79
CA ASN A 99 5.69 -3.66 25.65
C ASN A 99 4.20 -3.78 26.07
N SER A 100 3.43 -2.73 25.73
CA SER A 100 2.02 -2.62 26.16
C SER A 100 1.00 -3.13 25.16
N ARG A 101 1.44 -3.47 23.93
CA ARG A 101 0.57 -3.93 22.83
C ARG A 101 1.08 -5.25 22.24
N PRO A 102 0.72 -6.40 22.80
CA PRO A 102 1.23 -7.71 22.37
C PRO A 102 1.11 -7.94 20.86
N ASP A 103 2.24 -8.30 20.22
CA ASP A 103 2.38 -8.55 18.79
C ASP A 103 1.87 -7.37 17.92
N ALA A 104 1.97 -6.12 18.39
CA ALA A 104 1.59 -4.95 17.57
C ALA A 104 2.50 -4.79 16.36
N GLY A 105 3.76 -5.15 16.52
CA GLY A 105 4.84 -4.98 15.57
C GLY A 105 5.41 -3.57 15.58
N ASP A 106 6.73 -3.48 15.42
CA ASP A 106 7.47 -2.23 15.35
C ASP A 106 8.29 -2.18 14.06
N THR A 107 8.51 -1.00 13.53
CA THR A 107 9.42 -0.76 12.42
C THR A 107 10.47 0.24 12.84
N TYR A 108 11.75 -0.08 12.64
CA TYR A 108 12.86 0.81 12.88
C TYR A 108 13.36 1.41 11.58
N VAL A 109 13.55 2.73 11.53
CA VAL A 109 14.24 3.42 10.45
C VAL A 109 15.61 3.86 10.96
N VAL A 110 16.66 3.26 10.42
CA VAL A 110 18.05 3.59 10.70
C VAL A 110 18.61 4.36 9.52
N TYR A 111 18.91 5.62 9.72
CA TYR A 111 19.36 6.49 8.64
C TYR A 111 20.77 6.15 8.17
N GLY A 112 20.93 6.16 6.84
CA GLY A 112 22.20 5.93 6.17
C GLY A 112 23.24 6.99 6.51
N ALA A 113 24.51 6.58 6.63
CA ALA A 113 25.62 7.50 6.83
C ALA A 113 26.95 6.88 6.38
N ALA A 114 27.91 7.73 6.08
CA ALA A 114 29.23 7.31 5.58
C ALA A 114 30.04 6.50 6.61
N ASP A 115 29.73 6.61 7.89
CA ASP A 115 30.47 6.00 9.00
C ASP A 115 29.82 4.77 9.63
N LEU A 116 28.71 4.26 9.06
CA LEU A 116 28.03 3.07 9.57
C LEU A 116 28.82 1.77 9.38
N ARG A 117 29.76 1.77 8.45
CA ARG A 117 30.58 0.59 8.13
C ARG A 117 31.35 0.09 9.34
N GLY A 118 31.16 -1.18 9.70
CA GLY A 118 31.80 -1.82 10.85
C GLY A 118 31.22 -1.43 12.20
N GLN A 119 30.11 -0.71 12.23
CA GLN A 119 29.43 -0.39 13.48
C GLN A 119 28.55 -1.54 13.98
N VAL A 120 28.22 -1.49 15.27
CA VAL A 120 27.24 -2.35 15.93
C VAL A 120 26.19 -1.44 16.54
N LEU A 121 24.93 -1.61 16.12
CA LEU A 121 23.78 -0.89 16.63
C LEU A 121 22.91 -1.84 17.47
N ASP A 122 22.36 -1.37 18.55
CA ASP A 122 21.49 -2.14 19.43
C ASP A 122 20.16 -1.43 19.60
N MET A 123 19.08 -1.99 19.04
CA MET A 123 17.75 -1.38 19.08
C MET A 123 17.10 -1.42 20.47
N ALA A 124 17.66 -2.15 21.45
CA ALA A 124 17.29 -1.98 22.86
C ALA A 124 17.74 -0.61 23.42
N GLN A 125 18.73 0.02 22.77
CA GLN A 125 19.20 1.37 23.05
C GLN A 125 19.48 2.06 21.70
N PRO A 126 18.41 2.39 20.94
CA PRO A 126 18.55 2.84 19.57
C PRO A 126 19.43 4.09 19.50
N PRO A 127 20.31 4.19 18.50
CA PRO A 127 21.14 5.37 18.32
C PRO A 127 20.28 6.62 18.11
N ALA A 128 20.82 7.77 18.50
CA ALA A 128 20.16 9.05 18.27
C ALA A 128 19.87 9.24 16.76
N GLY A 129 18.69 9.69 16.45
CA GLY A 129 18.22 9.85 15.07
C GLY A 129 17.44 8.65 14.51
N THR A 130 17.42 7.48 15.17
CA THR A 130 16.55 6.38 14.76
C THR A 130 15.08 6.78 14.91
N THR A 131 14.25 6.49 13.90
CA THR A 131 12.79 6.58 14.02
C THR A 131 12.23 5.21 14.35
N ILE A 132 11.36 5.13 15.37
CA ILE A 132 10.62 3.92 15.73
C ILE A 132 9.16 4.13 15.41
N ILE A 133 8.56 3.22 14.65
CA ILE A 133 7.15 3.27 14.25
C ILE A 133 6.44 2.10 14.93
N TYR A 134 5.57 2.41 15.89
CA TYR A 134 4.82 1.42 16.66
C TYR A 134 3.51 1.04 15.98
N GLY A 135 3.21 -0.25 15.92
CA GLY A 135 1.91 -0.76 15.46
C GLY A 135 0.74 -0.23 16.28
N ALA A 136 -0.42 -0.06 15.63
CA ALA A 136 -1.57 0.63 16.22
C ALA A 136 -2.29 -0.22 17.27
N THR A 137 -2.44 -1.51 17.03
CA THR A 137 -3.29 -2.39 17.85
C THR A 137 -2.60 -3.71 18.19
N ASN A 138 -3.07 -4.38 19.24
CA ASN A 138 -2.59 -5.71 19.57
C ASN A 138 -2.75 -6.67 18.38
N ARG A 139 -1.71 -7.42 18.05
CA ARG A 139 -1.67 -8.37 16.95
C ARG A 139 -1.83 -7.72 15.56
N ALA A 140 -1.49 -6.45 15.43
CA ALA A 140 -1.45 -5.78 14.14
C ALA A 140 -0.37 -6.39 13.22
N ILE A 141 0.70 -6.92 13.82
CA ILE A 141 1.83 -7.53 13.09
C ILE A 141 2.45 -6.49 12.13
N SER A 142 2.55 -5.24 12.59
CA SER A 142 3.11 -4.13 11.82
C SER A 142 4.56 -4.39 11.46
N GLY A 143 4.96 -4.12 10.21
CA GLY A 143 6.32 -4.36 9.74
C GLY A 143 6.62 -5.78 9.29
N ASP A 144 5.60 -6.66 9.18
CA ASP A 144 5.73 -7.99 8.57
C ASP A 144 6.03 -7.90 7.07
N ALA A 145 5.48 -6.90 6.40
CA ALA A 145 5.84 -6.51 5.04
C ALA A 145 6.28 -5.05 5.00
N LEU A 146 7.34 -4.77 4.26
CA LEU A 146 7.88 -3.44 4.05
C LEU A 146 8.11 -3.20 2.56
N ALA A 147 7.88 -1.98 2.11
CA ALA A 147 8.31 -1.48 0.81
C ALA A 147 8.58 0.03 0.93
N ALA A 148 9.25 0.60 -0.05
CA ALA A 148 9.50 2.03 -0.10
C ALA A 148 9.57 2.52 -1.55
N GLY A 149 9.37 3.81 -1.75
CA GLY A 149 9.53 4.50 -3.02
C GLY A 149 8.90 5.88 -3.00
N ASP A 150 9.42 6.80 -3.78
CA ASP A 150 8.93 8.16 -3.91
C ASP A 150 7.58 8.17 -4.64
N ILE A 151 6.47 8.11 -3.87
CA ILE A 151 5.11 7.97 -4.41
C ILE A 151 4.57 9.28 -4.97
N HIS A 152 5.11 10.40 -4.54
CA HIS A 152 4.59 11.72 -4.92
C HIS A 152 5.62 12.63 -5.60
N GLY A 153 6.82 12.12 -5.89
CA GLY A 153 7.79 12.77 -6.75
C GLY A 153 8.47 13.97 -6.09
N ASP A 154 8.59 13.98 -4.76
CA ASP A 154 9.22 15.09 -4.03
C ASP A 154 10.71 14.86 -3.72
N GLY A 155 11.22 13.68 -4.05
CA GLY A 155 12.62 13.31 -3.89
C GLY A 155 12.96 12.64 -2.56
N PHE A 156 11.95 12.28 -1.76
CA PHE A 156 12.05 11.46 -0.56
C PHE A 156 11.33 10.14 -0.79
N ASP A 157 11.96 9.02 -0.48
CA ASP A 157 11.26 7.75 -0.54
C ASP A 157 10.25 7.61 0.60
N ASP A 158 9.00 7.26 0.27
CA ASP A 158 7.92 7.06 1.22
C ASP A 158 7.95 5.63 1.78
N LEU A 159 7.46 5.46 3.02
CA LEU A 159 7.45 4.20 3.74
C LEU A 159 6.11 3.50 3.57
N PHE A 160 6.13 2.23 3.18
CA PHE A 160 4.96 1.35 3.09
C PHE A 160 5.10 0.23 4.11
N ILE A 161 4.23 0.22 5.11
CA ILE A 161 4.29 -0.70 6.24
C ILE A 161 3.05 -1.58 6.23
N GLY A 162 3.23 -2.88 6.02
CA GLY A 162 2.17 -3.87 6.12
C GLY A 162 1.72 -4.06 7.57
N VAL A 163 0.41 -4.15 7.77
CA VAL A 163 -0.24 -4.34 9.07
C VAL A 163 -1.30 -5.45 8.96
N PRO A 164 -0.91 -6.71 8.64
CA PRO A 164 -1.86 -7.73 8.21
C PRO A 164 -2.88 -8.13 9.29
N GLY A 165 -2.56 -8.00 10.56
CA GLY A 165 -3.49 -8.31 11.65
C GLY A 165 -4.32 -7.12 12.14
N ASP A 166 -4.09 -5.92 11.63
CA ASP A 166 -4.76 -4.72 12.12
C ASP A 166 -6.24 -4.64 11.69
N ARG A 167 -7.01 -3.90 12.45
CA ARG A 167 -8.43 -3.65 12.20
C ARG A 167 -8.64 -2.44 11.30
N GLY A 168 -7.64 -1.58 11.18
CA GLY A 168 -7.67 -0.33 10.46
C GLY A 168 -8.72 0.67 10.95
N PRO A 169 -8.78 1.84 10.34
CA PRO A 169 -9.71 2.90 10.71
C PRO A 169 -11.19 2.53 10.55
N LEU A 170 -11.49 1.54 9.69
CA LEU A 170 -12.86 1.08 9.45
C LEU A 170 -13.30 -0.03 10.41
N ASP A 171 -12.48 -0.37 11.41
CA ASP A 171 -12.74 -1.37 12.47
C ASP A 171 -13.14 -2.75 11.92
N ARG A 172 -12.43 -3.23 10.88
CA ARG A 172 -12.62 -4.57 10.29
C ARG A 172 -11.63 -5.54 10.91
N PRO A 173 -12.05 -6.51 11.72
CA PRO A 173 -11.14 -7.41 12.43
C PRO A 173 -10.19 -8.15 11.49
N ALA A 174 -8.87 -7.98 11.70
CA ALA A 174 -7.83 -8.64 10.91
C ALA A 174 -8.00 -8.50 9.38
N SER A 175 -8.59 -7.39 8.91
CA SER A 175 -8.63 -7.12 7.47
C SER A 175 -7.23 -6.88 6.93
N GLY A 176 -6.38 -6.26 7.74
CA GLY A 176 -5.05 -5.86 7.34
C GLY A 176 -5.05 -4.69 6.38
N GLY A 177 -3.87 -4.34 5.92
CA GLY A 177 -3.65 -3.26 4.97
C GLY A 177 -2.22 -2.74 4.98
N ILE A 178 -2.02 -1.63 4.30
CA ILE A 178 -0.74 -0.89 4.31
C ILE A 178 -0.96 0.48 4.93
N VAL A 179 -0.01 0.89 5.77
CA VAL A 179 0.15 2.26 6.21
C VAL A 179 1.24 2.91 5.37
N VAL A 180 0.94 4.06 4.78
CA VAL A 180 1.90 4.88 4.04
C VAL A 180 2.25 6.11 4.88
N ILE A 181 3.53 6.38 5.03
CA ILE A 181 4.09 7.56 5.70
C ILE A 181 4.99 8.25 4.70
N ALA A 182 4.80 9.54 4.47
CA ALA A 182 5.66 10.31 3.59
C ALA A 182 7.08 10.40 4.13
N GLY A 183 8.07 10.22 3.25
CA GLY A 183 9.46 10.56 3.52
C GLY A 183 9.63 12.04 3.81
N ALA A 184 10.65 12.42 4.56
CA ALA A 184 10.91 13.80 4.92
C ALA A 184 12.35 13.98 5.39
N PRO A 185 12.93 15.19 5.29
CA PRO A 185 14.30 15.47 5.75
C PRO A 185 14.55 15.08 7.22
N GLU A 186 13.49 15.03 8.02
CA GLU A 186 13.54 14.61 9.42
C GLU A 186 12.17 14.05 9.82
N LEU A 187 12.10 12.76 10.13
CA LEU A 187 10.93 12.15 10.74
C LEU A 187 11.03 12.24 12.27
N PRO A 188 9.90 12.28 12.99
CA PRO A 188 9.90 12.17 14.45
C PRO A 188 10.63 10.91 14.92
N GLY A 189 11.37 10.99 16.03
CA GLY A 189 12.04 9.81 16.59
C GLY A 189 11.07 8.69 17.01
N VAL A 190 9.78 9.01 17.20
CA VAL A 190 8.71 8.05 17.46
C VAL A 190 7.47 8.44 16.69
N ILE A 191 6.88 7.46 15.98
CA ILE A 191 5.58 7.55 15.32
C ILE A 191 4.72 6.40 15.87
N ASP A 192 3.66 6.73 16.60
CA ASP A 192 2.71 5.74 17.10
C ASP A 192 1.49 5.67 16.18
N LEU A 193 1.31 4.56 15.45
CA LEU A 193 0.20 4.41 14.50
C LEU A 193 -1.18 4.41 15.16
N ALA A 194 -1.26 4.23 16.48
CA ALA A 194 -2.52 4.41 17.22
C ALA A 194 -2.93 5.89 17.35
N ALA A 195 -1.96 6.81 17.31
CA ALA A 195 -2.16 8.24 17.36
C ALA A 195 -1.01 8.96 16.62
N PRO A 196 -0.94 8.86 15.30
CA PRO A 196 0.22 9.29 14.55
C PRO A 196 0.44 10.79 14.64
N SER A 197 1.71 11.18 14.86
CA SER A 197 2.15 12.58 14.92
C SER A 197 2.42 13.20 13.54
N VAL A 198 2.39 12.37 12.49
CA VAL A 198 2.57 12.75 11.09
C VAL A 198 1.35 12.30 10.27
N PRO A 199 1.10 12.88 9.09
CA PRO A 199 0.09 12.37 8.19
C PRO A 199 0.38 10.91 7.81
N VAL A 200 -0.66 10.07 7.84
CA VAL A 200 -0.59 8.68 7.39
C VAL A 200 -1.74 8.36 6.45
N VAL A 201 -1.50 7.54 5.44
CA VAL A 201 -2.55 7.00 4.58
C VAL A 201 -2.76 5.53 4.90
N TRP A 202 -3.99 5.14 5.17
CA TRP A 202 -4.38 3.74 5.38
C TRP A 202 -4.98 3.16 4.12
N ILE A 203 -4.37 2.11 3.59
CA ILE A 203 -4.90 1.28 2.51
C ILE A 203 -5.41 0.01 3.16
N GLN A 204 -6.69 -0.05 3.48
CA GLN A 204 -7.30 -1.14 4.23
C GLN A 204 -8.01 -2.12 3.29
N ALA A 205 -7.85 -3.43 3.55
CA ALA A 205 -8.56 -4.47 2.80
C ALA A 205 -10.08 -4.39 2.97
N PRO A 206 -10.86 -4.84 1.96
CA PRO A 206 -12.32 -4.71 1.95
C PRO A 206 -13.00 -5.54 3.01
N ASP A 207 -12.47 -6.72 3.33
CA ASP A 207 -13.16 -7.70 4.15
C ASP A 207 -12.41 -8.05 5.44
N PRO A 208 -13.15 -8.41 6.53
CA PRO A 208 -12.54 -8.93 7.73
C PRO A 208 -11.82 -10.26 7.48
N ALA A 209 -10.72 -10.50 8.18
CA ALA A 209 -9.91 -11.70 8.14
C ALA A 209 -9.20 -12.00 6.81
N ASP A 210 -9.08 -11.02 5.90
CA ASP A 210 -8.30 -11.14 4.67
C ASP A 210 -6.79 -11.17 4.93
N PHE A 211 -6.36 -10.67 6.08
CA PHE A 211 -4.94 -10.55 6.43
C PHE A 211 -4.13 -9.93 5.29
N SER A 212 -4.58 -8.78 4.80
CA SER A 212 -3.93 -8.07 3.69
C SER A 212 -2.57 -7.51 4.11
N ALA A 213 -1.65 -7.49 3.14
CA ALA A 213 -0.29 -6.98 3.28
C ALA A 213 0.65 -7.82 4.17
N TYR A 214 0.55 -9.14 4.10
CA TYR A 214 1.66 -10.03 4.48
C TYR A 214 2.86 -9.90 3.54
N TRP A 215 2.62 -9.51 2.29
CA TRP A 215 3.64 -9.06 1.34
C TRP A 215 3.12 -7.83 0.62
N ALA A 216 4.03 -6.91 0.37
CA ALA A 216 3.76 -5.72 -0.40
C ALA A 216 4.86 -5.52 -1.45
N ALA A 217 4.50 -4.89 -2.54
CA ALA A 217 5.44 -4.42 -3.55
C ALA A 217 5.06 -3.01 -3.95
N ALA A 218 6.02 -2.28 -4.49
CA ALA A 218 5.83 -0.94 -5.00
C ALA A 218 6.43 -0.84 -6.41
N GLY A 219 5.82 -0.05 -7.28
CA GLY A 219 6.29 0.19 -8.64
C GLY A 219 5.22 0.87 -9.49
N ASP A 220 5.63 1.63 -10.50
CA ASP A 220 4.73 2.29 -11.45
C ASP A 220 4.14 1.25 -12.42
N MET A 221 2.91 0.79 -12.14
CA MET A 221 2.24 -0.29 -12.89
C MET A 221 1.51 0.21 -14.14
N ASP A 222 1.09 1.46 -14.17
CA ASP A 222 0.30 2.01 -15.28
C ASP A 222 1.08 3.03 -16.12
N GLY A 223 2.32 3.37 -15.73
CA GLY A 223 3.23 4.25 -16.46
C GLY A 223 2.89 5.73 -16.29
N ASP A 224 2.18 6.11 -15.23
CA ASP A 224 1.77 7.48 -14.98
C ASP A 224 2.84 8.32 -14.23
N GLY A 225 3.92 7.68 -13.80
CA GLY A 225 5.06 8.29 -13.12
C GLY A 225 4.94 8.33 -11.61
N TYR A 226 3.89 7.75 -11.04
CA TYR A 226 3.71 7.57 -9.59
C TYR A 226 3.96 6.10 -9.22
N VAL A 227 4.50 5.88 -8.05
CA VAL A 227 4.74 4.52 -7.53
C VAL A 227 3.44 3.95 -6.96
N ASP A 228 2.89 2.92 -7.61
CA ASP A 228 1.71 2.19 -7.13
C ASP A 228 2.07 1.23 -6.01
N VAL A 229 1.12 0.94 -5.14
CA VAL A 229 1.28 0.02 -4.00
C VAL A 229 0.44 -1.23 -4.22
N MET A 230 1.05 -2.40 -4.04
CA MET A 230 0.45 -3.69 -4.35
C MET A 230 0.41 -4.59 -3.10
N PRO A 231 -0.60 -4.45 -2.21
CA PRO A 231 -0.81 -5.40 -1.13
C PRO A 231 -1.45 -6.69 -1.63
N ASN A 232 -1.06 -7.82 -1.01
CA ASN A 232 -1.79 -9.08 -1.15
C ASN A 232 -2.84 -9.22 -0.04
N GLY A 233 -3.94 -9.91 -0.32
CA GLY A 233 -4.88 -10.42 0.67
C GLY A 233 -4.68 -11.93 0.79
N MET A 234 -3.90 -12.39 1.76
CA MET A 234 -3.48 -13.80 1.82
C MET A 234 -4.69 -14.74 2.02
N ALA A 235 -5.68 -14.32 2.78
CA ALA A 235 -6.89 -15.06 3.06
C ALA A 235 -8.13 -14.51 2.34
N GLY A 236 -7.96 -13.62 1.37
CA GLY A 236 -9.07 -13.07 0.60
C GLY A 236 -9.90 -14.14 -0.08
N ASP A 237 -11.21 -13.97 -0.10
CA ASP A 237 -12.19 -14.95 -0.53
C ASP A 237 -12.66 -14.77 -1.99
N GLY A 238 -11.99 -13.89 -2.75
CA GLY A 238 -12.31 -13.55 -4.13
C GLY A 238 -13.43 -12.51 -4.24
N PRO A 239 -13.73 -12.03 -5.44
CA PRO A 239 -14.54 -10.82 -5.66
C PRO A 239 -15.98 -10.89 -5.15
N ASP A 240 -16.51 -12.08 -4.95
CA ASP A 240 -17.87 -12.32 -4.44
C ASP A 240 -17.87 -13.00 -3.06
N ASN A 241 -16.71 -13.09 -2.40
CA ASN A 241 -16.47 -13.82 -1.14
C ASN A 241 -16.96 -15.28 -1.20
N ASP A 242 -16.85 -15.91 -2.37
CA ASP A 242 -17.35 -17.27 -2.63
C ASP A 242 -16.24 -18.34 -2.73
N ARG A 243 -14.96 -17.91 -2.61
CA ARG A 243 -13.78 -18.77 -2.79
C ARG A 243 -12.89 -18.77 -1.57
N ASN A 244 -13.33 -19.38 -0.51
CA ASN A 244 -12.68 -19.40 0.79
C ASN A 244 -11.13 -19.49 0.70
N ASN A 245 -10.44 -18.47 1.21
CA ASN A 245 -8.98 -18.33 1.23
C ASN A 245 -8.32 -18.51 -0.15
N ALA A 246 -8.93 -18.00 -1.21
CA ALA A 246 -8.37 -18.08 -2.57
C ALA A 246 -7.15 -17.16 -2.76
N GLY A 247 -7.01 -16.17 -1.89
CA GLY A 247 -6.04 -15.10 -1.99
C GLY A 247 -6.44 -14.03 -3.00
N GLU A 248 -6.04 -12.81 -2.73
CA GLU A 248 -6.27 -11.63 -3.56
C GLU A 248 -4.99 -10.82 -3.70
N ALA A 249 -4.93 -10.01 -4.75
CA ALA A 249 -3.92 -8.98 -4.89
C ALA A 249 -4.62 -7.69 -5.37
N HIS A 250 -4.21 -6.58 -4.78
CA HIS A 250 -4.75 -5.27 -5.11
C HIS A 250 -3.64 -4.39 -5.67
N VAL A 251 -3.99 -3.47 -6.55
CA VAL A 251 -3.11 -2.39 -6.98
C VAL A 251 -3.79 -1.08 -6.60
N VAL A 252 -3.10 -0.28 -5.82
CA VAL A 252 -3.59 1.02 -5.37
C VAL A 252 -2.75 2.09 -6.04
N SER A 253 -3.41 2.97 -6.79
CA SER A 253 -2.73 4.03 -7.54
C SER A 253 -1.93 4.95 -6.62
N GLY A 254 -0.65 5.08 -6.91
CA GLY A 254 0.26 6.00 -6.24
C GLY A 254 -0.17 7.44 -6.34
N ARG A 255 -0.73 7.84 -7.47
CA ARG A 255 -1.29 9.17 -7.65
C ARG A 255 -2.41 9.49 -6.65
N LEU A 256 -3.30 8.53 -6.35
CA LEU A 256 -4.33 8.71 -5.33
C LEU A 256 -3.71 8.93 -3.95
N ILE A 257 -2.69 8.16 -3.62
CA ILE A 257 -2.00 8.27 -2.32
C ILE A 257 -1.26 9.61 -2.23
N ALA A 258 -0.57 10.01 -3.30
CA ALA A 258 0.10 11.30 -3.42
C ALA A 258 -0.86 12.49 -3.24
N ASP A 259 -2.04 12.44 -3.87
CA ASP A 259 -3.08 13.46 -3.71
C ASP A 259 -3.57 13.57 -2.26
N ILE A 260 -3.64 12.47 -1.53
CA ILE A 260 -4.01 12.44 -0.10
C ILE A 260 -2.88 13.02 0.77
N LEU A 261 -1.64 12.57 0.58
CA LEU A 261 -0.47 13.05 1.33
C LEU A 261 -0.18 14.53 1.06
N GLY A 262 -0.30 14.97 -0.19
CA GLY A 262 -0.11 16.37 -0.60
C GLY A 262 -1.21 17.34 -0.14
N GLY A 263 -2.24 16.84 0.56
CA GLY A 263 -3.35 17.65 1.07
C GLY A 263 -4.30 18.16 -0.02
N ALA A 264 -4.17 17.68 -1.27
CA ALA A 264 -5.11 17.97 -2.35
C ALA A 264 -6.48 17.33 -2.11
N VAL A 265 -6.51 16.25 -1.33
CA VAL A 265 -7.72 15.60 -0.83
C VAL A 265 -7.68 15.73 0.69
N THR A 266 -8.39 16.71 1.25
CA THR A 266 -8.65 16.76 2.68
C THR A 266 -9.43 15.52 3.05
N ALA A 267 -8.78 14.58 3.73
CA ALA A 267 -9.30 13.33 4.25
C ALA A 267 -10.50 12.81 3.45
N ILE A 268 -10.44 11.63 2.87
CA ILE A 268 -11.68 10.90 2.58
C ILE A 268 -12.35 10.78 3.93
N SER A 269 -13.20 11.76 4.25
CA SER A 269 -14.01 11.67 5.44
C SER A 269 -14.78 10.38 5.27
N SER A 270 -14.79 9.53 6.28
CA SER A 270 -15.59 8.31 6.38
C SER A 270 -17.11 8.55 6.21
N THR A 271 -17.51 9.75 5.77
CA THR A 271 -18.84 10.18 5.40
C THR A 271 -19.07 10.30 3.88
N GLU A 272 -18.04 10.22 3.04
CA GLU A 272 -18.31 9.72 1.70
C GLU A 272 -18.45 8.20 1.84
N SER A 273 -19.66 7.80 2.17
CA SER A 273 -20.11 6.42 2.07
C SER A 273 -19.53 5.85 0.76
N ILE A 274 -18.79 4.72 0.84
CA ILE A 274 -18.68 3.81 -0.30
C ILE A 274 -20.09 3.82 -0.88
N PRO A 275 -20.30 4.27 -2.12
CA PRO A 275 -21.64 4.41 -2.64
C PRO A 275 -22.33 3.08 -2.44
N GLN A 276 -23.35 3.05 -1.59
CA GLN A 276 -24.08 1.81 -1.33
C GLN A 276 -24.90 1.39 -2.55
N ARG A 277 -24.79 2.15 -3.65
CA ARG A 277 -25.46 1.93 -4.93
C ARG A 277 -24.66 2.54 -6.07
N ALA A 278 -24.71 1.91 -7.23
CA ALA A 278 -24.19 2.47 -8.46
C ALA A 278 -24.68 3.91 -8.69
N ALA A 279 -23.82 4.78 -9.22
CA ALA A 279 -24.17 6.17 -9.55
C ALA A 279 -23.97 6.44 -11.05
N LEU A 280 -24.85 7.23 -11.64
CA LEU A 280 -24.77 7.66 -13.04
C LEU A 280 -24.77 9.20 -13.10
N TRP A 281 -23.70 9.81 -13.61
CA TRP A 281 -23.63 11.26 -13.72
C TRP A 281 -24.10 11.79 -15.05
N GLN A 282 -24.39 13.09 -15.09
CA GLN A 282 -24.76 13.79 -16.31
C GLN A 282 -23.56 13.75 -17.29
N ASN A 283 -23.84 13.39 -18.55
CA ASN A 283 -22.84 13.41 -19.59
C ASN A 283 -22.31 14.82 -19.86
N TYR A 284 -21.05 14.93 -20.26
CA TYR A 284 -20.41 16.20 -20.59
C TYR A 284 -19.56 16.07 -21.87
N PRO A 285 -19.68 17.02 -22.80
CA PRO A 285 -20.68 18.10 -22.85
C PRO A 285 -22.10 17.60 -23.08
N ASN A 286 -23.10 18.38 -22.63
CA ASN A 286 -24.51 18.18 -22.93
C ASN A 286 -25.24 19.55 -23.03
N PRO A 287 -25.76 19.98 -24.19
CA PRO A 287 -25.73 19.27 -25.47
C PRO A 287 -24.32 19.06 -26.05
N PHE A 288 -24.15 18.06 -26.91
CA PHE A 288 -22.87 17.80 -27.56
C PHE A 288 -22.98 17.70 -29.08
N ASN A 289 -21.83 17.97 -29.74
CA ASN A 289 -21.65 17.82 -31.19
C ASN A 289 -20.33 17.07 -31.41
N GLY A 290 -20.43 15.83 -31.84
CA GLY A 290 -19.28 14.95 -32.03
C GLY A 290 -19.23 13.83 -31.00
N GLN A 291 -18.72 14.09 -29.81
CA GLN A 291 -18.56 13.09 -28.76
C GLN A 291 -18.94 13.65 -27.39
N THR A 292 -19.50 12.81 -26.53
CA THR A 292 -19.74 13.11 -25.11
C THR A 292 -19.18 12.03 -24.22
N ARG A 293 -18.79 12.41 -23.01
CA ARG A 293 -18.30 11.53 -21.95
C ARG A 293 -19.42 11.26 -20.95
N ILE A 294 -19.60 9.99 -20.59
CA ILE A 294 -20.54 9.53 -19.57
C ILE A 294 -19.72 8.92 -18.45
N ARG A 295 -19.81 9.48 -17.25
CA ARG A 295 -19.20 8.91 -16.05
C ARG A 295 -20.25 8.15 -15.27
N TYR A 296 -19.86 7.01 -14.69
CA TYR A 296 -20.68 6.21 -13.80
C TYR A 296 -19.80 5.52 -12.78
N GLU A 297 -20.38 5.14 -11.67
CA GLU A 297 -19.72 4.49 -10.56
C GLU A 297 -20.40 3.18 -10.23
N ILE A 298 -19.60 2.17 -9.92
CA ILE A 298 -20.04 0.85 -9.50
C ILE A 298 -19.60 0.66 -8.05
N ALA A 299 -20.56 0.40 -7.18
CA ALA A 299 -20.30 0.30 -5.74
C ALA A 299 -19.82 -1.10 -5.32
N ARG A 300 -20.08 -2.12 -6.12
CA ARG A 300 -19.57 -3.49 -5.94
C ARG A 300 -19.40 -4.17 -7.29
N TYR A 301 -18.48 -5.12 -7.37
CA TYR A 301 -18.28 -5.91 -8.58
C TYR A 301 -19.60 -6.53 -9.03
N SER A 302 -20.07 -6.16 -10.23
CA SER A 302 -21.40 -6.54 -10.74
C SER A 302 -21.43 -6.66 -12.25
N GLN A 303 -22.45 -7.36 -12.74
CA GLN A 303 -22.78 -7.35 -14.15
C GLN A 303 -23.34 -5.97 -14.51
N VAL A 304 -22.73 -5.27 -15.46
CA VAL A 304 -23.07 -3.90 -15.84
C VAL A 304 -23.39 -3.81 -17.31
N GLU A 305 -24.46 -3.09 -17.65
CA GLU A 305 -24.76 -2.63 -19.02
C GLU A 305 -24.94 -1.10 -19.00
N LEU A 306 -24.19 -0.40 -19.85
CA LEU A 306 -24.42 1.01 -20.16
C LEU A 306 -24.79 1.14 -21.62
N ALA A 307 -26.01 1.59 -21.91
CA ALA A 307 -26.52 1.65 -23.27
C ALA A 307 -27.32 2.94 -23.54
N ILE A 308 -27.41 3.31 -24.84
CA ILE A 308 -28.14 4.48 -25.35
C ILE A 308 -29.45 4.03 -25.94
N TYR A 309 -30.52 4.77 -25.67
CA TYR A 309 -31.87 4.50 -26.14
C TYR A 309 -32.51 5.76 -26.73
N THR A 310 -33.45 5.55 -27.65
CA THR A 310 -34.41 6.60 -28.05
C THR A 310 -35.37 6.89 -26.88
N LEU A 311 -36.07 8.01 -26.92
CA LEU A 311 -37.14 8.32 -25.95
C LEU A 311 -38.30 7.28 -25.98
N LEU A 312 -38.42 6.48 -27.04
CA LEU A 312 -39.37 5.40 -27.15
C LEU A 312 -38.83 4.06 -26.60
N GLY A 313 -37.64 4.05 -26.03
CA GLY A 313 -37.04 2.85 -25.42
C GLY A 313 -36.35 1.91 -26.40
N GLN A 314 -36.17 2.28 -27.66
CA GLN A 314 -35.41 1.49 -28.63
C GLN A 314 -33.91 1.66 -28.36
N ARG A 315 -33.18 0.56 -28.17
CA ARG A 315 -31.71 0.59 -28.00
C ARG A 315 -31.02 1.01 -29.28
N ILE A 316 -30.08 1.94 -29.13
CA ILE A 316 -29.30 2.55 -30.22
C ILE A 316 -27.88 2.04 -30.23
N ALA A 317 -27.21 2.08 -29.04
CA ALA A 317 -25.84 1.66 -28.89
C ALA A 317 -25.59 1.09 -27.51
N THR A 318 -24.70 0.10 -27.43
CA THR A 318 -24.17 -0.43 -26.17
C THR A 318 -22.78 0.12 -25.96
N LEU A 319 -22.58 0.92 -24.92
CA LEU A 319 -21.29 1.54 -24.62
C LEU A 319 -20.42 0.63 -23.76
N TRP A 320 -21.05 -0.18 -22.91
CA TRP A 320 -20.41 -1.19 -22.09
C TRP A 320 -21.37 -2.33 -21.79
N GLN A 321 -20.84 -3.55 -21.78
CA GLN A 321 -21.58 -4.74 -21.33
C GLN A 321 -20.59 -5.79 -20.82
N GLY A 322 -20.72 -6.17 -19.55
CA GLY A 322 -19.86 -7.17 -18.90
C GLY A 322 -19.74 -6.96 -17.40
N LYS A 323 -18.95 -7.80 -16.77
CA LYS A 323 -18.59 -7.62 -15.35
C LYS A 323 -17.66 -6.43 -15.18
N GLN A 324 -17.88 -5.64 -14.15
CA GLN A 324 -17.09 -4.42 -13.87
C GLN A 324 -16.82 -4.27 -12.38
N GLY A 325 -15.57 -3.89 -12.07
CA GLY A 325 -15.10 -3.66 -10.69
C GLY A 325 -15.68 -2.41 -10.05
N VAL A 326 -15.48 -2.31 -8.75
CA VAL A 326 -15.79 -1.12 -7.94
C VAL A 326 -15.02 0.08 -8.46
N GLY A 327 -15.64 1.26 -8.45
CA GLY A 327 -15.01 2.52 -8.79
C GLY A 327 -15.70 3.32 -9.88
N VAL A 328 -15.05 4.42 -10.28
CA VAL A 328 -15.56 5.35 -11.28
C VAL A 328 -15.08 4.94 -12.67
N HIS A 329 -16.03 4.78 -13.57
CA HIS A 329 -15.79 4.38 -14.95
C HIS A 329 -16.23 5.47 -15.92
N THR A 330 -15.63 5.46 -17.13
CA THR A 330 -15.93 6.44 -18.16
C THR A 330 -16.20 5.73 -19.48
N ALA A 331 -17.29 6.07 -20.12
CA ALA A 331 -17.62 5.66 -21.48
C ALA A 331 -17.81 6.89 -22.39
N TYR A 332 -17.59 6.70 -23.66
CA TYR A 332 -17.72 7.76 -24.67
C TYR A 332 -18.76 7.36 -25.71
N TRP A 333 -19.57 8.33 -26.14
CA TRP A 333 -20.48 8.15 -27.26
C TRP A 333 -20.31 9.26 -28.29
N ASP A 334 -20.16 8.85 -29.55
CA ASP A 334 -19.94 9.73 -30.69
C ASP A 334 -21.18 9.98 -31.55
N GLY A 335 -22.36 9.61 -31.07
CA GLY A 335 -23.62 9.76 -31.78
C GLY A 335 -23.83 8.70 -32.86
N ARG A 336 -23.24 7.50 -32.76
CA ARG A 336 -23.46 6.36 -33.65
C ARG A 336 -24.21 5.24 -32.96
N SER A 337 -24.91 4.47 -33.76
CA SER A 337 -25.51 3.21 -33.35
C SER A 337 -24.50 2.06 -33.34
N ASP A 338 -24.85 0.91 -32.76
CA ASP A 338 -24.04 -0.32 -32.82
C ASP A 338 -23.67 -0.74 -34.24
N ALA A 339 -24.48 -0.35 -35.24
CA ALA A 339 -24.19 -0.57 -36.66
C ALA A 339 -23.22 0.48 -37.26
N GLY A 340 -22.67 1.38 -36.45
CA GLY A 340 -21.77 2.46 -36.90
C GLY A 340 -22.46 3.62 -37.63
N THR A 341 -23.79 3.63 -37.73
CA THR A 341 -24.55 4.66 -38.42
C THR A 341 -24.77 5.87 -37.50
N ARG A 342 -24.52 7.08 -37.99
CA ARG A 342 -24.84 8.31 -37.25
C ARG A 342 -26.34 8.45 -37.05
N VAL A 343 -26.74 8.71 -35.81
CA VAL A 343 -28.16 8.91 -35.48
C VAL A 343 -28.56 10.39 -35.67
N ALA A 344 -29.85 10.67 -35.66
CA ALA A 344 -30.37 12.03 -35.85
C ALA A 344 -30.07 12.93 -34.66
N SER A 345 -30.04 14.26 -34.89
CA SER A 345 -30.01 15.21 -33.77
C SER A 345 -31.28 15.05 -32.94
N GLY A 346 -31.16 15.12 -31.63
CA GLY A 346 -32.32 14.96 -30.74
C GLY A 346 -31.93 14.55 -29.35
N ALA A 347 -32.94 14.30 -28.52
CA ALA A 347 -32.79 13.78 -27.17
C ALA A 347 -32.74 12.27 -27.15
N TYR A 348 -31.83 11.72 -26.36
CA TYR A 348 -31.65 10.28 -26.12
C TYR A 348 -31.56 10.03 -24.62
N VAL A 349 -31.80 8.79 -24.22
CA VAL A 349 -31.64 8.33 -22.85
C VAL A 349 -30.44 7.39 -22.79
N TYR A 350 -29.53 7.59 -21.86
CA TYR A 350 -28.55 6.56 -21.51
C TYR A 350 -28.92 5.94 -20.17
N ARG A 351 -28.75 4.63 -20.09
CA ARG A 351 -29.15 3.83 -18.94
C ARG A 351 -27.99 2.95 -18.50
N LEU A 352 -27.72 3.01 -17.21
CA LEU A 352 -26.85 2.10 -16.49
C LEU A 352 -27.70 1.08 -15.78
N SER A 353 -27.51 -0.21 -16.09
CA SER A 353 -28.13 -1.34 -15.41
C SER A 353 -27.04 -2.14 -14.72
N SER A 354 -27.24 -2.48 -13.46
CA SER A 354 -26.34 -3.32 -12.67
C SER A 354 -27.16 -4.22 -11.73
N ASP A 355 -26.50 -5.13 -11.02
CA ASP A 355 -27.15 -5.96 -10.00
C ASP A 355 -27.76 -5.12 -8.85
N GLU A 356 -27.35 -3.86 -8.73
CA GLU A 356 -27.86 -2.90 -7.73
C GLU A 356 -29.08 -2.11 -8.19
N GLY A 357 -29.50 -2.25 -9.45
CA GLY A 357 -30.64 -1.57 -10.03
C GLY A 357 -30.32 -0.80 -11.30
N GLU A 358 -31.26 0.05 -11.71
CA GLU A 358 -31.15 0.84 -12.94
C GLU A 358 -31.15 2.34 -12.65
N GLN A 359 -30.33 3.09 -13.39
CA GLN A 359 -30.35 4.55 -13.43
C GLN A 359 -30.37 5.03 -14.89
N ALA A 360 -31.05 6.13 -15.15
CA ALA A 360 -31.10 6.70 -16.47
C ALA A 360 -31.03 8.23 -16.44
N LYS A 361 -30.42 8.80 -17.48
CA LYS A 361 -30.34 10.24 -17.70
C LYS A 361 -30.53 10.56 -19.18
N THR A 362 -30.85 11.82 -19.45
CA THR A 362 -31.08 12.32 -20.82
C THR A 362 -29.86 13.08 -21.33
N LEU A 363 -29.54 12.88 -22.58
CA LEU A 363 -28.55 13.65 -23.32
C LEU A 363 -29.14 14.23 -24.61
N VAL A 364 -28.50 15.29 -25.13
CA VAL A 364 -28.93 15.96 -26.35
C VAL A 364 -27.78 15.99 -27.36
N LEU A 365 -27.99 15.36 -28.50
CA LEU A 365 -27.08 15.39 -29.65
C LEU A 365 -27.48 16.51 -30.61
N LEU A 366 -26.51 17.36 -30.93
CA LEU A 366 -26.63 18.38 -31.99
C LEU A 366 -25.77 17.97 -33.19
N LYS A 367 -26.13 18.40 -34.35
CA LYS A 367 -25.32 18.24 -35.58
C LYS A 367 -24.65 19.56 -35.94
#